data_ec3e330788e8275fd4e27567766673a1
#
_entry.id   ec3e330788e8275fd4e27567766673a1
#
_cell.length_a   1.000
_cell.length_b   1.000
_cell.length_c   1.000
_cell.angle_alpha   90.00
_cell.angle_beta   90.00
_cell.angle_gamma   90.00
#
_symmetry.space_group_name_H-M   'P 1'
#
loop_
_entity.id
_entity.type
_entity.pdbx_description
1 polymer ?
#
loop_
_entity_poly.entity_id
_entity_poly.type
_entity_poly.pdbx_seq_one_letter_code
_entity_poly.pdbx_strand_id
1 'polypeptide(L)'
;MKNPKFRFWLICTLLWLAFIFLQSSMSAQVSATESNSLLALLNHFWPELTHDLLRQIAHFVEYFILGGCTVGMFFYTKSYKFSKPMLFSLMVAVADETLQLYVEGRSSELLDVWMDFGGAIIGGLIFWGILQMRKK
;
A
#
# COMPACT_ATOMS: atom_id res chain seq x y z
N MET A 1 -25.06 0.68 -9.72
CA MET A 1 -24.08 -0.32 -9.23
C MET A 1 -24.56 -0.85 -7.88
N LYS A 2 -25.20 -2.06 -7.88
CA LYS A 2 -25.89 -2.59 -6.69
C LYS A 2 -25.20 -3.82 -6.07
N ASN A 3 -23.93 -4.13 -6.46
CA ASN A 3 -23.24 -5.31 -5.92
C ASN A 3 -22.68 -4.98 -4.52
N PRO A 4 -23.17 -5.62 -3.45
CA PRO A 4 -22.72 -5.35 -2.08
C PRO A 4 -21.24 -5.66 -1.88
N LYS A 5 -20.69 -6.68 -2.55
CA LYS A 5 -19.27 -7.03 -2.49
C LYS A 5 -18.39 -5.94 -3.11
N PHE A 6 -18.81 -5.33 -4.21
CA PHE A 6 -18.11 -4.19 -4.80
C PHE A 6 -18.09 -3.00 -3.82
N ARG A 7 -19.24 -2.68 -3.20
CA ARG A 7 -19.33 -1.57 -2.23
C ARG A 7 -18.41 -1.79 -1.03
N PHE A 8 -18.41 -3.00 -0.50
CA PHE A 8 -17.52 -3.36 0.61
C PHE A 8 -16.05 -3.10 0.26
N TRP A 9 -15.57 -3.64 -0.88
CA TRP A 9 -14.19 -3.45 -1.29
C TRP A 9 -13.85 -2.02 -1.68
N LEU A 10 -14.81 -1.28 -2.24
CA LEU A 10 -14.65 0.16 -2.49
C LEU A 10 -14.40 0.92 -1.18
N ILE A 11 -15.19 0.66 -0.15
CA ILE A 11 -15.02 1.29 1.17
C ILE A 11 -13.66 0.91 1.76
N CYS A 12 -13.28 -0.36 1.74
CA CYS A 12 -11.97 -0.81 2.21
C CYS A 12 -10.84 -0.09 1.45
N THR A 13 -10.93 0.01 0.13
CA THR A 13 -9.93 0.71 -0.69
C THR A 13 -9.84 2.19 -0.32
N LEU A 14 -10.97 2.87 -0.17
CA LEU A 14 -10.99 4.30 0.18
C LEU A 14 -10.42 4.57 1.58
N LEU A 15 -10.76 3.75 2.56
CA LEU A 15 -10.21 3.85 3.92
C LEU A 15 -8.70 3.59 3.91
N TRP A 16 -8.25 2.60 3.15
CA TRP A 16 -6.84 2.27 3.04
C TRP A 16 -6.03 3.35 2.31
N LEU A 17 -6.59 3.95 1.25
CA LEU A 17 -6.01 5.12 0.59
C LEU A 17 -5.88 6.30 1.54
N ALA A 18 -6.92 6.59 2.32
CA ALA A 18 -6.86 7.65 3.31
C ALA A 18 -5.75 7.39 4.34
N PHE A 19 -5.57 6.16 4.78
CA PHE A 19 -4.48 5.76 5.68
C PHE A 19 -3.11 6.01 5.04
N ILE A 20 -2.85 5.51 3.81
CA ILE A 20 -1.59 5.71 3.09
C ILE A 20 -1.27 7.21 2.98
N PHE A 21 -2.20 8.02 2.44
CA PHE A 21 -1.94 9.45 2.25
C PHE A 21 -1.77 10.22 3.57
N LEU A 22 -2.44 9.82 4.65
CA LEU A 22 -2.21 10.40 5.98
C LEU A 22 -0.80 10.11 6.47
N GLN A 23 -0.34 8.86 6.37
CA GLN A 23 1.01 8.47 6.77
C GLN A 23 2.08 9.18 5.92
N SER A 24 1.87 9.28 4.63
CA SER A 24 2.80 9.97 3.71
C SER A 24 2.84 11.48 3.91
N SER A 25 1.77 12.08 4.45
CA SER A 25 1.72 13.50 4.78
C SER A 25 2.48 13.87 6.07
N MET A 26 2.88 12.89 6.87
CA MET A 26 3.62 13.14 8.11
C MET A 26 5.09 13.46 7.81
N SER A 27 5.64 14.47 8.50
CA SER A 27 7.07 14.78 8.39
C SER A 27 7.94 13.60 8.83
N ALA A 28 9.17 13.54 8.34
CA ALA A 28 10.11 12.47 8.69
C ALA A 28 10.34 12.39 10.22
N GLN A 29 10.37 13.53 10.92
CA GLN A 29 10.55 13.56 12.38
C GLN A 29 9.37 12.95 13.12
N VAL A 30 8.13 13.26 12.73
CA VAL A 30 6.92 12.69 13.34
C VAL A 30 6.89 11.19 13.10
N SER A 31 7.09 10.76 11.87
CA SER A 31 7.13 9.34 11.49
C SER A 31 8.23 8.58 12.24
N ALA A 32 9.43 9.17 12.39
CA ALA A 32 10.51 8.55 13.16
C ALA A 32 10.17 8.44 14.65
N THR A 33 9.53 9.45 15.23
CA THR A 33 9.13 9.42 16.65
C THR A 33 8.11 8.31 16.92
N GLU A 34 7.11 8.14 16.05
CA GLU A 34 6.13 7.07 16.16
C GLU A 34 6.76 5.69 15.99
N SER A 35 7.70 5.55 15.06
CA SER A 35 8.37 4.27 14.79
C SER A 35 9.49 3.92 15.78
N ASN A 36 9.95 4.84 16.63
CA ASN A 36 11.05 4.60 17.58
C ASN A 36 10.77 3.40 18.52
N SER A 37 9.59 3.29 19.08
CA SER A 37 9.22 2.19 19.96
C SER A 37 9.20 0.86 19.23
N LEU A 38 8.68 0.84 17.99
CA LEU A 38 8.66 -0.33 17.14
C LEU A 38 10.06 -0.73 16.71
N LEU A 39 10.88 0.25 16.31
CA LEU A 39 12.28 0.02 15.93
C LEU A 39 13.08 -0.55 17.11
N ALA A 40 12.94 0.00 18.32
CA ALA A 40 13.60 -0.51 19.52
C ALA A 40 13.21 -1.96 19.83
N LEU A 41 11.94 -2.32 19.66
CA LEU A 41 11.45 -3.69 19.82
C LEU A 41 12.04 -4.62 18.76
N LEU A 42 12.03 -4.21 17.51
CA LEU A 42 12.51 -5.02 16.38
C LEU A 42 14.03 -5.16 16.37
N ASN A 43 14.78 -4.15 16.81
CA ASN A 43 16.24 -4.21 16.92
C ASN A 43 16.73 -5.26 17.91
N HIS A 44 15.87 -5.71 18.83
CA HIS A 44 16.18 -6.87 19.66
C HIS A 44 16.37 -8.17 18.84
N PHE A 45 15.63 -8.29 17.73
CA PHE A 45 15.66 -9.46 16.85
C PHE A 45 16.48 -9.21 15.57
N TRP A 46 16.56 -7.95 15.15
CA TRP A 46 17.27 -7.52 13.93
C TRP A 46 18.06 -6.24 14.20
N PRO A 47 19.30 -6.34 14.72
CA PRO A 47 20.12 -5.18 15.14
C PRO A 47 20.48 -4.19 14.01
N GLU A 48 20.44 -4.65 12.75
CA GLU A 48 20.76 -3.82 11.58
C GLU A 48 19.56 -3.06 11.01
N LEU A 49 18.38 -3.19 11.63
CA LEU A 49 17.18 -2.51 11.15
C LEU A 49 17.30 -1.00 11.38
N THR A 50 17.26 -0.25 10.28
CA THR A 50 17.29 1.22 10.30
C THR A 50 15.89 1.80 10.13
N HIS A 51 15.70 3.09 10.46
CA HIS A 51 14.43 3.79 10.20
C HIS A 51 14.04 3.76 8.72
N ASP A 52 15.02 3.93 7.81
CA ASP A 52 14.74 3.91 6.37
C ASP A 52 14.28 2.54 5.90
N LEU A 53 14.93 1.47 6.37
CA LEU A 53 14.53 0.10 6.02
C LEU A 53 13.15 -0.24 6.61
N LEU A 54 12.89 0.17 7.85
CA LEU A 54 11.56 -0.01 8.47
C LEU A 54 10.48 0.72 7.68
N ARG A 55 10.75 1.94 7.22
CA ARG A 55 9.83 2.72 6.38
C ARG A 55 9.58 2.01 5.05
N GLN A 56 10.60 1.55 4.36
CA GLN A 56 10.46 0.81 3.10
C GLN A 56 9.61 -0.45 3.26
N ILE A 57 9.83 -1.21 4.35
CA ILE A 57 9.01 -2.39 4.66
C ILE A 57 7.56 -1.98 4.93
N ALA A 58 7.32 -0.90 5.67
CA ALA A 58 5.97 -0.41 5.95
C ALA A 58 5.24 -0.04 4.65
N HIS A 59 5.86 0.74 3.76
CA HIS A 59 5.32 1.08 2.44
C HIS A 59 5.01 -0.17 1.61
N PHE A 60 5.94 -1.12 1.54
CA PHE A 60 5.71 -2.38 0.84
C PHE A 60 4.46 -3.10 1.37
N VAL A 61 4.29 -3.18 2.69
CA VAL A 61 3.11 -3.82 3.32
C VAL A 61 1.84 -3.02 3.05
N GLU A 62 1.88 -1.70 3.12
CA GLU A 62 0.76 -0.84 2.80
C GLU A 62 0.26 -1.06 1.37
N TYR A 63 1.17 -1.11 0.41
CA TYR A 63 0.83 -1.36 -0.99
C TYR A 63 0.46 -2.81 -1.27
N PHE A 64 1.01 -3.77 -0.53
CA PHE A 64 0.55 -5.16 -0.57
C PHE A 64 -0.94 -5.27 -0.22
N ILE A 65 -1.38 -4.59 0.84
CA ILE A 65 -2.78 -4.56 1.26
C ILE A 65 -3.63 -3.78 0.24
N LEU A 66 -3.13 -2.65 -0.28
CA LEU A 66 -3.79 -1.88 -1.32
C LEU A 66 -4.05 -2.73 -2.57
N GLY A 67 -3.07 -3.51 -3.02
CA GLY A 67 -3.20 -4.43 -4.14
C GLY A 67 -4.31 -5.45 -3.94
N GLY A 68 -4.42 -6.03 -2.75
CA GLY A 68 -5.53 -6.92 -2.37
C GLY A 68 -6.89 -6.21 -2.40
N CYS A 69 -6.98 -5.03 -1.81
CA CYS A 69 -8.22 -4.23 -1.77
C CYS A 69 -8.68 -3.82 -3.17
N THR A 70 -7.77 -3.32 -4.01
CA THR A 70 -8.08 -2.89 -5.39
C THR A 70 -8.49 -4.06 -6.25
N VAL A 71 -7.81 -5.21 -6.16
CA VAL A 71 -8.25 -6.44 -6.83
C VAL A 71 -9.64 -6.84 -6.37
N GLY A 72 -9.93 -6.84 -5.06
CA GLY A 72 -11.25 -7.11 -4.51
C GLY A 72 -12.32 -6.19 -5.11
N MET A 73 -12.05 -4.89 -5.20
CA MET A 73 -12.95 -3.91 -5.77
C MET A 73 -13.22 -4.17 -7.26
N PHE A 74 -12.17 -4.29 -8.08
CA PHE A 74 -12.32 -4.46 -9.52
C PHE A 74 -12.87 -5.85 -9.91
N PHE A 75 -12.62 -6.90 -9.12
CA PHE A 75 -13.05 -8.26 -9.39
C PHE A 75 -14.57 -8.39 -9.54
N TYR A 76 -15.34 -7.59 -8.82
CA TYR A 76 -16.79 -7.57 -8.88
C TYR A 76 -17.35 -6.58 -9.91
N THR A 77 -16.53 -6.05 -10.80
CA THR A 77 -16.98 -5.24 -11.94
C THR A 77 -17.27 -6.12 -13.16
N LYS A 78 -18.13 -5.65 -14.07
CA LYS A 78 -18.52 -6.40 -15.29
C LYS A 78 -17.34 -6.64 -16.24
N SER A 79 -16.34 -5.77 -16.23
CA SER A 79 -15.20 -5.83 -17.17
C SER A 79 -13.88 -5.93 -16.39
N TYR A 80 -13.79 -6.95 -15.53
CA TYR A 80 -12.57 -7.21 -14.77
C TYR A 80 -11.41 -7.60 -15.71
N LYS A 81 -10.31 -6.89 -15.54
CA LYS A 81 -8.98 -7.26 -16.06
C LYS A 81 -7.98 -6.98 -14.95
N PHE A 82 -7.05 -7.87 -14.67
CA PHE A 82 -6.05 -7.72 -13.60
C PHE A 82 -5.19 -6.45 -13.76
N SER A 83 -4.98 -6.01 -14.99
CA SER A 83 -4.26 -4.76 -15.28
C SER A 83 -4.92 -3.49 -14.69
N LYS A 84 -6.25 -3.48 -14.53
CA LYS A 84 -6.96 -2.30 -14.01
C LYS A 84 -6.61 -1.98 -12.56
N PRO A 85 -6.72 -2.93 -11.59
CA PRO A 85 -6.29 -2.66 -10.23
C PRO A 85 -4.78 -2.38 -10.13
N MET A 86 -3.95 -3.01 -10.98
CA MET A 86 -2.51 -2.75 -10.98
C MET A 86 -2.19 -1.34 -11.47
N LEU A 87 -2.80 -0.89 -12.57
CA LEU A 87 -2.63 0.48 -13.05
C LEU A 87 -3.12 1.50 -12.01
N PHE A 88 -4.23 1.22 -11.34
CA PHE A 88 -4.73 2.07 -10.27
C PHE A 88 -3.73 2.16 -9.11
N SER A 89 -3.18 1.03 -8.64
CA SER A 89 -2.19 1.00 -7.56
C SER A 89 -0.88 1.71 -7.96
N LEU A 90 -0.45 1.58 -9.21
CA LEU A 90 0.72 2.31 -9.71
C LEU A 90 0.48 3.83 -9.70
N MET A 91 -0.70 4.28 -10.13
CA MET A 91 -1.05 5.71 -10.08
C MET A 91 -1.07 6.24 -8.64
N VAL A 92 -1.52 5.43 -7.68
CA VAL A 92 -1.49 5.76 -6.26
C VAL A 92 -0.04 5.88 -5.78
N ALA A 93 0.85 4.94 -6.13
CA ALA A 93 2.26 4.98 -5.74
C ALA A 93 2.96 6.26 -6.28
N VAL A 94 2.72 6.59 -7.55
CA VAL A 94 3.26 7.84 -8.12
C VAL A 94 2.71 9.09 -7.43
N ALA A 95 1.41 9.10 -7.10
CA ALA A 95 0.80 10.23 -6.39
C ALA A 95 1.35 10.37 -4.96
N ASP A 96 1.55 9.25 -4.27
CA ASP A 96 2.09 9.19 -2.92
C ASP A 96 3.53 9.72 -2.88
N GLU A 97 4.41 9.23 -3.73
CA GLU A 97 5.78 9.71 -3.85
C GLU A 97 5.84 11.18 -4.28
N THR A 98 4.92 11.62 -5.14
CA THR A 98 4.81 13.04 -5.50
C THR A 98 4.41 13.89 -4.28
N LEU A 99 3.51 13.41 -3.44
CA LEU A 99 3.14 14.10 -2.19
C LEU A 99 4.35 14.21 -1.25
N GLN A 100 5.15 13.16 -1.12
CA GLN A 100 6.33 13.15 -0.25
C GLN A 100 7.39 14.18 -0.65
N LEU A 101 7.48 14.61 -1.92
CA LEU A 101 8.35 15.72 -2.34
C LEU A 101 8.04 17.06 -1.63
N TYR A 102 6.80 17.24 -1.16
CA TYR A 102 6.36 18.44 -0.48
C TYR A 102 6.35 18.31 1.05
N VAL A 103 6.77 17.16 1.58
CA VAL A 103 6.79 16.87 3.02
C VAL A 103 8.19 17.06 3.57
N GLU A 104 8.32 17.85 4.63
CA GLU A 104 9.60 18.20 5.26
C GLU A 104 10.36 16.95 5.74
N GLY A 105 11.65 16.87 5.34
CA GLY A 105 12.54 15.78 5.72
C GLY A 105 12.31 14.45 4.98
N ARG A 106 11.38 14.39 4.03
CA ARG A 106 11.17 13.23 3.17
C ARG A 106 11.97 13.36 1.87
N SER A 107 12.57 12.25 1.42
CA SER A 107 13.09 12.08 0.07
C SER A 107 12.12 11.20 -0.71
N SER A 108 11.85 11.57 -1.94
CA SER A 108 11.10 10.74 -2.88
C SER A 108 12.07 10.17 -3.91
N GLU A 109 12.05 8.86 -4.07
CA GLU A 109 12.92 8.15 -4.99
C GLU A 109 12.09 7.29 -5.94
N LEU A 110 12.51 7.23 -7.21
CA LEU A 110 11.82 6.39 -8.20
C LEU A 110 11.81 4.90 -7.80
N LEU A 111 12.82 4.46 -7.03
CA LEU A 111 12.89 3.11 -6.49
C LEU A 111 11.75 2.82 -5.52
N ASP A 112 11.32 3.80 -4.72
CA ASP A 112 10.24 3.63 -3.75
C ASP A 112 8.91 3.36 -4.49
N VAL A 113 8.64 4.06 -5.62
CA VAL A 113 7.48 3.75 -6.49
C VAL A 113 7.49 2.29 -6.95
N TRP A 114 8.65 1.75 -7.33
CA TRP A 114 8.75 0.36 -7.77
C TRP A 114 8.59 -0.64 -6.63
N MET A 115 9.07 -0.32 -5.44
CA MET A 115 8.89 -1.14 -4.24
C MET A 115 7.41 -1.22 -3.85
N ASP A 116 6.73 -0.08 -3.83
CA ASP A 116 5.30 0.04 -3.56
C ASP A 116 4.47 -0.73 -4.59
N PHE A 117 4.77 -0.52 -5.87
CA PHE A 117 4.09 -1.24 -6.95
C PHE A 117 4.36 -2.75 -6.90
N GLY A 118 5.58 -3.17 -6.54
CA GLY A 118 5.93 -4.57 -6.28
C GLY A 118 5.07 -5.19 -5.18
N GLY A 119 4.90 -4.47 -4.07
CA GLY A 119 3.97 -4.85 -2.99
C GLY A 119 2.55 -5.04 -3.51
N ALA A 120 2.04 -4.05 -4.27
CA ALA A 120 0.69 -4.11 -4.84
C ALA A 120 0.49 -5.29 -5.80
N ILE A 121 1.48 -5.62 -6.62
CA ILE A 121 1.42 -6.79 -7.52
C ILE A 121 1.32 -8.08 -6.71
N ILE A 122 2.19 -8.27 -5.72
CA ILE A 122 2.24 -9.51 -4.94
C ILE A 122 0.94 -9.68 -4.14
N GLY A 123 0.51 -8.64 -3.41
CA GLY A 123 -0.76 -8.65 -2.68
C GLY A 123 -1.96 -8.88 -3.58
N GLY A 124 -1.98 -8.21 -4.74
CA GLY A 124 -3.03 -8.37 -5.75
C GLY A 124 -3.10 -9.78 -6.33
N LEU A 125 -1.96 -10.41 -6.64
CA LEU A 125 -1.90 -11.79 -7.16
C LEU A 125 -2.40 -12.81 -6.13
N ILE A 126 -1.95 -12.70 -4.89
CA ILE A 126 -2.38 -13.59 -3.81
C ILE A 126 -3.88 -13.47 -3.61
N PHE A 127 -4.39 -12.23 -3.52
CA PHE A 127 -5.80 -12.01 -3.29
C PHE A 127 -6.68 -12.45 -4.48
N TRP A 128 -6.22 -12.21 -5.70
CA TRP A 128 -6.86 -12.71 -6.91
C TRP A 128 -6.98 -14.25 -6.90
N GLY A 129 -5.90 -14.95 -6.53
CA GLY A 129 -5.91 -16.40 -6.38
C GLY A 129 -6.96 -16.89 -5.37
N ILE A 130 -7.04 -16.23 -4.19
CA ILE A 130 -8.05 -16.54 -3.17
C ILE A 130 -9.48 -16.34 -3.71
N LEU A 131 -9.73 -15.25 -4.43
CA LEU A 131 -11.05 -14.98 -5.00
C LEU A 131 -11.44 -15.97 -6.09
N GLN A 132 -10.49 -16.46 -6.89
CA GLN A 132 -10.74 -17.49 -7.90
C GLN A 132 -11.10 -18.84 -7.26
N MET A 133 -10.43 -19.22 -6.18
CA MET A 133 -10.74 -20.45 -5.43
C MET A 133 -12.16 -20.41 -4.83
N ARG A 134 -12.63 -19.24 -4.37
CA ARG A 134 -13.98 -19.07 -3.81
C ARG A 134 -15.11 -19.01 -4.84
N LYS A 135 -14.79 -18.97 -6.12
CA LYS A 135 -15.78 -19.01 -7.22
C LYS A 135 -16.11 -20.44 -7.66
N LYS A 136 -15.28 -21.41 -7.33
CA LYS A 136 -15.51 -22.83 -7.57
C LYS A 136 -16.41 -23.39 -6.48
#